data_2224c2b3fe6bb7647845273b3c95fd21
#
_entry.id   2224c2b3fe6bb7647845273b3c95fd21
#
_cell.length_a   1.000
_cell.length_b   1.000
_cell.length_c   1.000
_cell.angle_alpha   90.00
_cell.angle_beta   90.00
_cell.angle_gamma   90.00
#
_symmetry.space_group_name_H-M   'P 1'
#
loop_
_entity.id
_entity.type
_entity.pdbx_description
1 polymer ?
#
loop_
_entity_poly.entity_id
_entity_poly.type
_entity_poly.pdbx_seq_one_letter_code
_entity_poly.pdbx_strand_id
1 'polypeptide(L)'
;MKKLLPDLIAILAFVLLSFAYFFPADIENRILFQHDTAAGAGAGQEVKEYYEQTGERSRWTNSLFGGMPMYQIAPSYDSTKSLQWVQKAYQLFLPDYVCLTFMLMLGFYILLRVFGIPVWLAGLGGIMWAFSSYFFILISAGHIWKFITLAYVPPTIAGIAVSYT
;
A
#
# COMPACT_ATOMS: atom_id res chain seq x y z
N MET A 1 -16.95 -14.43 21.60
CA MET A 1 -17.17 -13.01 21.28
C MET A 1 -16.40 -12.05 22.21
N LYS A 2 -16.42 -12.19 23.55
CA LYS A 2 -15.69 -11.27 24.45
C LYS A 2 -14.16 -11.19 24.25
N LYS A 3 -13.52 -12.23 23.70
CA LYS A 3 -12.06 -12.26 23.47
C LYS A 3 -11.61 -11.49 22.22
N LEU A 4 -12.49 -11.31 21.23
CA LEU A 4 -12.16 -10.60 19.98
C LEU A 4 -12.46 -9.09 20.04
N LEU A 5 -13.25 -8.66 21.02
CA LEU A 5 -13.64 -7.25 21.14
C LEU A 5 -12.45 -6.28 21.23
N PRO A 6 -11.40 -6.57 22.03
CA PRO A 6 -10.24 -5.69 22.09
C PRO A 6 -9.49 -5.57 20.76
N ASP A 7 -9.38 -6.67 20.00
CA ASP A 7 -8.73 -6.65 18.68
C ASP A 7 -9.55 -5.82 17.67
N LEU A 8 -10.88 -5.92 17.70
CA LEU A 8 -11.78 -5.10 16.87
C LEU A 8 -11.67 -3.60 17.22
N ILE A 9 -11.56 -3.27 18.50
CA ILE A 9 -11.34 -1.88 18.93
C ILE A 9 -10.01 -1.36 18.42
N ALA A 10 -8.94 -2.15 18.45
CA ALA A 10 -7.63 -1.76 17.93
C ALA A 10 -7.69 -1.51 16.42
N ILE A 11 -8.35 -2.39 15.65
CA ILE A 11 -8.52 -2.22 14.20
C ILE A 11 -9.34 -0.95 13.89
N LEU A 12 -10.42 -0.71 14.62
CA LEU A 12 -11.21 0.52 14.46
C LEU A 12 -10.38 1.77 14.77
N ALA A 13 -9.55 1.72 15.81
CA ALA A 13 -8.64 2.82 16.15
C ALA A 13 -7.64 3.08 15.00
N PHE A 14 -7.11 2.04 14.34
CA PHE A 14 -6.24 2.20 13.19
C PHE A 14 -6.94 2.88 12.01
N VAL A 15 -8.18 2.50 11.72
CA VAL A 15 -8.99 3.17 10.69
C VAL A 15 -9.16 4.64 11.02
N LEU A 16 -9.58 4.96 12.25
CA LEU A 16 -9.80 6.34 12.69
C LEU A 16 -8.52 7.17 12.63
N LEU A 17 -7.38 6.61 13.08
CA LEU A 17 -6.08 7.31 13.02
C LEU A 17 -5.63 7.56 11.58
N SER A 18 -5.83 6.60 10.68
CA SER A 18 -5.49 6.77 9.26
C SER A 18 -6.32 7.88 8.61
N PHE A 19 -7.62 7.91 8.88
CA PHE A 19 -8.48 9.01 8.41
C PHE A 19 -8.09 10.33 9.04
N ALA A 20 -7.87 10.38 10.35
CA ALA A 20 -7.50 11.63 11.03
C ALA A 20 -6.21 12.25 10.47
N TYR A 21 -5.25 11.41 10.09
CA TYR A 21 -3.99 11.89 9.52
C TYR A 21 -4.16 12.46 8.11
N PHE A 22 -4.95 11.82 7.26
CA PHE A 22 -5.18 12.26 5.87
C PHE A 22 -6.44 13.12 5.70
N PHE A 23 -7.14 13.45 6.79
CA PHE A 23 -8.40 14.20 6.80
C PHE A 23 -8.42 15.43 5.88
N PRO A 24 -7.41 16.31 5.89
CA PRO A 24 -7.41 17.47 5.01
C PRO A 24 -7.33 17.10 3.52
N ALA A 25 -6.56 16.06 3.18
CA ALA A 25 -6.40 15.63 1.80
C ALA A 25 -7.67 14.97 1.26
N ASP A 26 -8.30 14.11 2.06
CA ASP A 26 -9.50 13.37 1.63
C ASP A 26 -10.72 14.27 1.49
N ILE A 27 -10.96 15.21 2.44
CA ILE A 27 -12.15 16.09 2.43
C ILE A 27 -12.02 17.17 1.37
N GLU A 28 -10.83 17.70 1.17
CA GLU A 28 -10.61 18.78 0.21
C GLU A 28 -10.30 18.25 -1.20
N ASN A 29 -10.40 16.93 -1.43
CA ASN A 29 -10.03 16.26 -2.69
C ASN A 29 -8.64 16.68 -3.19
N ARG A 30 -7.70 16.90 -2.26
CA ARG A 30 -6.32 17.25 -2.59
C ARG A 30 -5.57 16.02 -3.05
N ILE A 31 -4.91 16.13 -4.17
CA ILE A 31 -3.98 15.11 -4.64
C ILE A 31 -2.60 15.44 -4.07
N LEU A 32 -1.98 14.48 -3.39
CA LEU A 32 -0.59 14.61 -2.98
C LEU A 32 0.29 14.60 -4.24
N PHE A 33 1.03 15.69 -4.45
CA PHE A 33 2.00 15.73 -5.54
C PHE A 33 3.17 14.82 -5.21
N GLN A 34 3.43 13.86 -6.10
CA GLN A 34 4.49 12.87 -5.96
C GLN A 34 5.36 12.90 -7.20
N HIS A 35 6.63 13.23 -7.04
CA HIS A 35 7.56 13.40 -8.17
C HIS A 35 7.65 12.15 -9.05
N ASP A 36 7.84 10.97 -8.44
CA ASP A 36 8.02 9.73 -9.20
C ASP A 36 6.73 9.26 -9.87
N THR A 37 5.59 9.51 -9.25
CA THR A 37 4.28 9.23 -9.86
C THR A 37 4.05 10.12 -11.07
N ALA A 38 4.38 11.41 -10.98
CA ALA A 38 4.26 12.34 -12.09
C ALA A 38 5.24 12.01 -13.23
N ALA A 39 6.50 11.68 -12.88
CA ALA A 39 7.51 11.24 -13.86
C ALA A 39 7.09 9.92 -14.54
N GLY A 40 6.58 8.96 -13.78
CA GLY A 40 6.08 7.69 -14.31
C GLY A 40 4.87 7.87 -15.24
N ALA A 41 3.95 8.78 -14.90
CA ALA A 41 2.81 9.11 -15.76
C ALA A 41 3.28 9.71 -17.09
N GLY A 42 4.25 10.67 -17.05
CA GLY A 42 4.82 11.25 -18.25
C GLY A 42 5.56 10.22 -19.12
N ALA A 43 6.37 9.36 -18.51
CA ALA A 43 7.08 8.29 -19.21
C ALA A 43 6.14 7.24 -19.83
N GLY A 44 4.98 7.02 -19.24
CA GLY A 44 3.97 6.06 -19.72
C GLY A 44 2.97 6.62 -20.72
N GLN A 45 3.02 7.92 -21.02
CA GLN A 45 2.01 8.60 -21.84
C GLN A 45 1.95 8.03 -23.26
N GLU A 46 3.09 7.85 -23.94
CA GLU A 46 3.16 7.28 -25.29
C GLU A 46 2.45 5.92 -25.38
N VAL A 47 2.70 5.05 -24.42
CA VAL A 47 2.12 3.71 -24.39
C VAL A 47 0.64 3.74 -24.07
N LYS A 48 0.20 4.70 -23.25
CA LYS A 48 -1.22 4.91 -22.97
C LYS A 48 -1.95 5.39 -24.22
N GLU A 49 -1.41 6.37 -24.95
CA GLU A 49 -1.96 6.87 -26.20
C GLU A 49 -2.03 5.78 -27.27
N TYR A 50 -0.98 4.97 -27.39
CA TYR A 50 -0.97 3.82 -28.29
C TYR A 50 -2.09 2.82 -27.95
N TYR A 51 -2.27 2.51 -26.67
CA TYR A 51 -3.34 1.63 -26.23
C TYR A 51 -4.74 2.20 -26.51
N GLU A 52 -4.94 3.50 -26.31
CA GLU A 52 -6.22 4.18 -26.59
C GLU A 52 -6.56 4.16 -28.08
N GLN A 53 -5.55 4.21 -28.96
CA GLN A 53 -5.73 4.19 -30.42
C GLN A 53 -5.91 2.79 -30.99
N THR A 54 -5.20 1.80 -30.47
CA THR A 54 -5.10 0.47 -31.08
C THR A 54 -5.80 -0.64 -30.30
N GLY A 55 -6.06 -0.43 -29.00
CA GLY A 55 -6.51 -1.47 -28.07
C GLY A 55 -5.41 -2.45 -27.67
N GLU A 56 -4.19 -2.30 -28.21
CA GLU A 56 -3.06 -3.20 -27.96
C GLU A 56 -2.05 -2.57 -26.98
N ARG A 57 -1.48 -3.38 -26.10
CA ARG A 57 -0.45 -2.94 -25.16
C ARG A 57 0.93 -3.03 -25.78
N SER A 58 1.58 -1.89 -26.02
CA SER A 58 3.00 -1.89 -26.36
C SER A 58 3.84 -2.39 -25.18
N ARG A 59 4.82 -3.23 -25.47
CA ARG A 59 5.85 -3.67 -24.51
C ARG A 59 7.13 -2.88 -24.62
N TRP A 60 7.15 -1.88 -25.49
CA TRP A 60 8.26 -0.99 -25.76
C TRP A 60 7.79 0.47 -25.74
N THR A 61 8.64 1.37 -25.30
CA THR A 61 8.42 2.81 -25.41
C THR A 61 9.64 3.49 -26.03
N ASN A 62 9.43 4.53 -26.80
CA ASN A 62 10.48 5.39 -27.33
C ASN A 62 10.67 6.68 -26.51
N SER A 63 9.83 6.91 -25.49
CA SER A 63 9.82 8.15 -24.72
C SER A 63 11.06 8.36 -23.85
N LEU A 64 11.83 7.31 -23.57
CA LEU A 64 13.02 7.37 -22.73
C LEU A 64 14.21 6.67 -23.38
N PHE A 65 15.41 7.26 -23.23
CA PHE A 65 16.70 6.68 -23.63
C PHE A 65 16.80 6.21 -25.09
N GLY A 66 15.96 6.77 -25.99
CA GLY A 66 15.89 6.31 -27.39
C GLY A 66 15.19 4.97 -27.58
N GLY A 67 14.52 4.49 -26.55
CA GLY A 67 13.71 3.28 -26.54
C GLY A 67 14.12 2.28 -25.46
N MET A 68 13.12 1.77 -24.75
CA MET A 68 13.34 0.76 -23.70
C MET A 68 12.10 -0.12 -23.46
N PRO A 69 12.29 -1.31 -22.87
CA PRO A 69 11.17 -2.17 -22.50
C PRO A 69 10.28 -1.58 -21.41
N MET A 70 8.96 -1.64 -21.60
CA MET A 70 7.96 -1.07 -20.68
C MET A 70 7.93 -1.75 -19.29
N TYR A 71 8.36 -2.99 -19.17
CA TYR A 71 8.38 -3.67 -17.88
C TYR A 71 9.31 -3.00 -16.84
N GLN A 72 10.24 -2.15 -17.29
CA GLN A 72 11.15 -1.41 -16.42
C GLN A 72 10.54 -0.10 -15.88
N ILE A 73 9.51 0.44 -16.56
CA ILE A 73 8.91 1.73 -16.20
C ILE A 73 7.57 1.53 -15.50
N ALA A 74 6.67 0.77 -16.11
CA ALA A 74 5.31 0.56 -15.63
C ALA A 74 4.89 -0.90 -15.89
N PRO A 75 5.40 -1.87 -15.13
CA PRO A 75 5.05 -3.26 -15.31
C PRO A 75 3.54 -3.47 -15.08
N SER A 76 2.86 -4.06 -16.05
CA SER A 76 1.47 -4.43 -15.96
C SER A 76 1.31 -5.90 -16.38
N TYR A 77 0.87 -6.72 -15.43
CA TYR A 77 0.67 -8.15 -15.66
C TYR A 77 -0.79 -8.51 -15.41
N ASP A 78 -1.41 -9.20 -16.36
CA ASP A 78 -2.81 -9.66 -16.22
C ASP A 78 -2.97 -10.67 -15.07
N SER A 79 -1.92 -11.44 -14.79
CA SER A 79 -1.88 -12.39 -13.67
C SER A 79 -2.06 -11.73 -12.29
N THR A 80 -1.73 -10.45 -12.15
CA THR A 80 -1.90 -9.74 -10.87
C THR A 80 -3.32 -9.27 -10.61
N LYS A 81 -4.21 -9.28 -11.61
CA LYS A 81 -5.60 -8.84 -11.45
C LYS A 81 -6.38 -9.67 -10.43
N SER A 82 -6.14 -10.98 -10.38
CA SER A 82 -6.77 -11.86 -9.40
C SER A 82 -6.34 -11.57 -7.96
N LEU A 83 -5.10 -11.11 -7.76
CA LEU A 83 -4.55 -10.76 -6.45
C LEU A 83 -4.98 -9.36 -5.97
N GLN A 84 -5.44 -8.50 -6.87
CA GLN A 84 -5.91 -7.16 -6.50
C GLN A 84 -7.08 -7.20 -5.52
N TRP A 85 -7.93 -8.23 -5.61
CA TRP A 85 -9.03 -8.39 -4.67
C TRP A 85 -8.52 -8.68 -3.24
N VAL A 86 -7.52 -9.54 -3.10
CA VAL A 86 -6.88 -9.84 -1.80
C VAL A 86 -6.26 -8.57 -1.23
N GLN A 87 -5.57 -7.79 -2.05
CA GLN A 87 -5.01 -6.51 -1.63
C GLN A 87 -6.10 -5.55 -1.16
N LYS A 88 -7.18 -5.37 -1.93
CA LYS A 88 -8.30 -4.50 -1.53
C LYS A 88 -8.97 -4.97 -0.25
N ALA A 89 -9.12 -6.26 -0.05
CA ALA A 89 -9.66 -6.81 1.20
C ALA A 89 -8.73 -6.49 2.40
N TYR A 90 -7.41 -6.62 2.23
CA TYR A 90 -6.43 -6.24 3.27
C TYR A 90 -6.44 -4.74 3.54
N GLN A 91 -6.73 -3.92 2.54
CA GLN A 91 -6.90 -2.47 2.63
C GLN A 91 -8.25 -2.04 3.21
N LEU A 92 -9.17 -2.96 3.50
CA LEU A 92 -10.57 -2.69 3.87
C LEU A 92 -11.30 -1.76 2.90
N PHE A 93 -10.90 -1.72 1.62
CA PHE A 93 -11.45 -0.81 0.60
C PHE A 93 -11.39 0.68 0.98
N LEU A 94 -10.45 1.04 1.87
CA LEU A 94 -10.23 2.42 2.29
C LEU A 94 -9.63 3.26 1.14
N PRO A 95 -9.78 4.60 1.16
CA PRO A 95 -9.17 5.51 0.18
C PRO A 95 -7.65 5.36 0.08
N ASP A 96 -7.07 5.76 -1.05
CA ASP A 96 -5.72 5.42 -1.47
C ASP A 96 -4.62 5.68 -0.43
N TYR A 97 -4.62 6.83 0.24
CA TYR A 97 -3.58 7.13 1.24
C TYR A 97 -3.93 6.59 2.63
N VAL A 98 -5.20 6.60 2.97
CA VAL A 98 -5.71 6.06 4.25
C VAL A 98 -5.41 4.58 4.35
N CYS A 99 -5.62 3.81 3.26
CA CYS A 99 -5.35 2.38 3.25
C CYS A 99 -3.87 2.05 3.48
N LEU A 100 -2.94 2.91 3.06
CA LEU A 100 -1.51 2.65 3.20
C LEU A 100 -1.08 2.60 4.67
N THR A 101 -1.38 3.64 5.44
CA THR A 101 -1.04 3.66 6.88
C THR A 101 -1.80 2.60 7.65
N PHE A 102 -3.06 2.35 7.28
CA PHE A 102 -3.85 1.27 7.87
C PHE A 102 -3.18 -0.10 7.69
N MET A 103 -2.73 -0.44 6.47
CA MET A 103 -2.04 -1.71 6.19
C MET A 103 -0.78 -1.89 7.03
N LEU A 104 0.01 -0.83 7.21
CA LEU A 104 1.21 -0.88 8.05
C LEU A 104 0.88 -1.17 9.51
N MET A 105 -0.11 -0.45 10.07
CA MET A 105 -0.56 -0.66 11.44
C MET A 105 -1.09 -2.07 11.63
N LEU A 106 -1.99 -2.50 10.76
CA LEU A 106 -2.61 -3.83 10.83
C LEU A 106 -1.58 -4.95 10.67
N GLY A 107 -0.68 -4.84 9.69
CA GLY A 107 0.34 -5.86 9.43
C GLY A 107 1.27 -6.07 10.62
N PHE A 108 1.79 -4.99 11.19
CA PHE A 108 2.66 -5.08 12.36
C PHE A 108 1.91 -5.51 13.62
N TYR A 109 0.66 -5.06 13.79
CA TYR A 109 -0.22 -5.53 14.85
C TYR A 109 -0.40 -7.05 14.80
N ILE A 110 -0.73 -7.61 13.62
CA ILE A 110 -0.89 -9.06 13.44
C ILE A 110 0.39 -9.80 13.86
N LEU A 111 1.55 -9.32 13.42
CA LEU A 111 2.84 -9.91 13.77
C LEU A 111 3.04 -9.96 15.30
N LEU A 112 2.82 -8.85 15.98
CA LEU A 112 2.98 -8.76 17.43
C LEU A 112 1.96 -9.65 18.17
N ARG A 113 0.72 -9.74 17.66
CA ARG A 113 -0.31 -10.62 18.22
C ARG A 113 0.06 -12.09 18.08
N VAL A 114 0.65 -12.49 16.96
CA VAL A 114 1.17 -13.85 16.76
C VAL A 114 2.28 -14.19 17.75
N PHE A 115 3.13 -13.22 18.10
CA PHE A 115 4.16 -13.38 19.13
C PHE A 115 3.61 -13.29 20.57
N GLY A 116 2.29 -13.27 20.76
CA GLY A 116 1.66 -13.28 22.09
C GLY A 116 1.66 -11.92 22.79
N ILE A 117 2.04 -10.86 22.11
CA ILE A 117 2.03 -9.50 22.71
C ILE A 117 0.59 -9.08 22.99
N PRO A 118 0.29 -8.51 24.18
CA PRO A 118 -1.06 -8.07 24.52
C PRO A 118 -1.57 -6.96 23.57
N VAL A 119 -2.89 -6.91 23.37
CA VAL A 119 -3.57 -6.06 22.37
C VAL A 119 -3.11 -4.62 22.43
N TRP A 120 -3.03 -4.00 23.59
CA TRP A 120 -2.69 -2.59 23.74
C TRP A 120 -1.23 -2.29 23.36
N LEU A 121 -0.28 -3.18 23.70
CA LEU A 121 1.12 -3.06 23.29
C LEU A 121 1.29 -3.34 21.80
N ALA A 122 0.60 -4.33 21.27
CA ALA A 122 0.59 -4.64 19.85
C ALA A 122 -0.01 -3.48 19.04
N GLY A 123 -1.08 -2.86 19.55
CA GLY A 123 -1.67 -1.66 18.94
C GLY A 123 -0.70 -0.49 18.92
N LEU A 124 -0.05 -0.21 20.05
CA LEU A 124 0.97 0.85 20.12
C LEU A 124 2.14 0.56 19.16
N GLY A 125 2.62 -0.69 19.12
CA GLY A 125 3.68 -1.10 18.18
C GLY A 125 3.29 -0.90 16.72
N GLY A 126 2.05 -1.24 16.34
CA GLY A 126 1.51 -1.00 15.00
C GLY A 126 1.51 0.48 14.63
N ILE A 127 1.08 1.35 15.54
CA ILE A 127 1.10 2.81 15.35
C ILE A 127 2.54 3.31 15.19
N MET A 128 3.44 2.95 16.10
CA MET A 128 4.84 3.38 16.05
C MET A 128 5.52 2.94 14.74
N TRP A 129 5.25 1.72 14.27
CA TRP A 129 5.75 1.24 13.01
C TRP A 129 5.24 2.06 11.84
N ALA A 130 3.92 2.22 11.73
CA ALA A 130 3.30 2.93 10.60
C ALA A 130 3.65 4.40 10.54
N PHE A 131 3.82 5.05 11.70
CA PHE A 131 4.19 6.48 11.81
C PHE A 131 5.71 6.72 11.84
N SER A 132 6.52 5.72 11.46
CA SER A 132 7.93 5.94 11.17
C SER A 132 8.10 6.89 9.99
N SER A 133 9.00 7.87 10.12
CA SER A 133 9.27 8.89 9.09
C SER A 133 9.63 8.30 7.72
N TYR A 134 10.24 7.13 7.69
CA TYR A 134 10.60 6.44 6.47
C TYR A 134 9.41 6.18 5.54
N PHE A 135 8.27 5.77 6.10
CA PHE A 135 7.07 5.49 5.30
C PHE A 135 6.47 6.75 4.70
N PHE A 136 6.50 7.85 5.42
CA PHE A 136 6.02 9.15 4.90
C PHE A 136 6.92 9.70 3.79
N ILE A 137 8.23 9.46 3.89
CA ILE A 137 9.17 9.78 2.81
C ILE A 137 8.83 8.97 1.54
N LEU A 138 8.50 7.68 1.67
CA LEU A 138 8.08 6.85 0.53
C LEU A 138 6.78 7.36 -0.11
N ILE A 139 5.79 7.78 0.69
CA ILE A 139 4.54 8.37 0.18
C ILE A 139 4.85 9.68 -0.55
N SER A 140 5.64 10.56 0.05
CA SER A 140 5.99 11.86 -0.54
C SER A 140 6.77 11.72 -1.85
N ALA A 141 7.66 10.73 -1.95
CA ALA A 141 8.41 10.45 -3.17
C ALA A 141 7.58 9.79 -4.27
N GLY A 142 6.49 9.08 -3.92
CA GLY A 142 5.68 8.31 -4.86
C GLY A 142 6.08 6.84 -4.98
N HIS A 143 6.90 6.33 -4.07
CA HIS A 143 7.34 4.93 -4.04
C HIS A 143 6.26 3.98 -3.48
N ILE A 144 5.03 4.07 -4.00
CA ILE A 144 3.86 3.37 -3.46
C ILE A 144 4.02 1.85 -3.54
N TRP A 145 4.58 1.31 -4.61
CA TRP A 145 4.81 -0.14 -4.74
C TRP A 145 5.77 -0.68 -3.68
N LYS A 146 6.84 0.06 -3.41
CA LYS A 146 7.79 -0.26 -2.33
C LYS A 146 7.11 -0.20 -0.97
N PHE A 147 6.28 0.81 -0.74
CA PHE A 147 5.48 0.95 0.47
C PHE A 147 4.56 -0.25 0.69
N ILE A 148 3.77 -0.62 -0.33
CA ILE A 148 2.86 -1.77 -0.28
C ILE A 148 3.64 -3.06 0.01
N THR A 149 4.78 -3.26 -0.65
CA THR A 149 5.63 -4.43 -0.41
C THR A 149 6.06 -4.50 1.06
N LEU A 150 6.50 -3.39 1.65
CA LEU A 150 6.90 -3.32 3.06
C LEU A 150 5.73 -3.56 4.02
N ALA A 151 4.51 -3.16 3.64
CA ALA A 151 3.31 -3.43 4.44
C ALA A 151 2.96 -4.92 4.51
N TYR A 152 3.38 -5.73 3.53
CA TYR A 152 3.20 -7.17 3.55
C TYR A 152 4.27 -7.93 4.33
N VAL A 153 5.43 -7.33 4.63
CA VAL A 153 6.53 -8.01 5.34
C VAL A 153 6.09 -8.53 6.72
N PRO A 154 5.51 -7.71 7.62
CA PRO A 154 5.13 -8.19 8.94
C PRO A 154 4.09 -9.33 8.92
N PRO A 155 2.98 -9.25 8.16
CA PRO A 155 2.02 -10.35 8.12
C PRO A 155 2.58 -11.61 7.45
N THR A 156 3.53 -11.50 6.51
CA THR A 156 4.24 -12.65 5.94
C THR A 156 5.07 -13.36 7.01
N ILE A 157 5.83 -12.62 7.81
CA ILE A 157 6.59 -13.18 8.94
C ILE A 157 5.63 -13.83 9.96
N ALA A 158 4.49 -13.20 10.24
CA ALA A 158 3.48 -13.77 11.12
C ALA A 158 2.94 -15.10 10.59
N GLY A 159 2.66 -15.19 9.29
CA GLY A 159 2.21 -16.43 8.64
C GLY A 159 3.26 -17.54 8.74
N ILE A 160 4.54 -17.21 8.53
CA ILE A 160 5.65 -18.15 8.70
C ILE A 160 5.72 -18.62 10.16
N ALA A 161 5.67 -17.71 11.13
CA ALA A 161 5.75 -18.05 12.56
C ALA A 161 4.62 -19.01 12.96
N VAL A 162 3.39 -18.76 12.50
CA VAL A 162 2.24 -19.66 12.78
C VAL A 162 2.40 -21.03 12.14
N SER A 163 3.03 -21.12 10.96
CA SER A 163 3.19 -22.39 10.27
C SER A 163 4.22 -23.32 10.91
N TYR A 164 5.07 -22.81 11.81
CA TYR A 164 6.09 -23.57 12.53
C TYR A 164 5.73 -23.84 14.01
N THR A 165 4.58 -23.37 14.48
CA THR A 165 4.07 -23.62 15.85
C THR A 165 2.89 -24.59 15.85
#